data_9d3c603464fa137e96bcf197f3cf77d6
#
_entry.id   9d3c603464fa137e96bcf197f3cf77d6
#
_cell.length_a   1.000
_cell.length_b   1.000
_cell.length_c   1.000
_cell.angle_alpha   90.00
_cell.angle_beta   90.00
_cell.angle_gamma   90.00
#
_symmetry.space_group_name_H-M   'P 1'
#
loop_
_entity.id
_entity.type
_entity.pdbx_description
1 polymer ?
#
loop_
_entity_poly.entity_id
_entity_poly.type
_entity_poly.pdbx_seq_one_letter_code
_entity_poly.pdbx_strand_id
1 'polypeptide(L)'
;MHTVHSTLTLDSHPVHLITFDPATFAERDLLWLPHYAEVAHTGRKRKSEHLAGRIAAVHALREYGHQAVPGITPGGEPRWPSGLHGSISHAGQTAVR
;
A
#
# COMPACT_ATOMS: atom_id res chain seq x y z
N MET A 1 8.58 -6.47 -7.62
CA MET A 1 7.52 -5.82 -8.43
C MET A 1 7.97 -4.42 -8.82
N HIS A 2 7.83 -4.08 -10.09
CA HIS A 2 8.15 -2.72 -10.56
C HIS A 2 7.08 -1.74 -10.08
N THR A 3 7.52 -0.66 -9.45
CA THR A 3 6.63 0.40 -8.96
C THR A 3 7.20 1.76 -9.31
N VAL A 4 6.31 2.72 -9.54
CA VAL A 4 6.67 4.14 -9.70
C VAL A 4 5.83 4.93 -8.72
N HIS A 5 6.50 5.71 -7.88
CA HIS A 5 5.85 6.60 -6.92
C HIS A 5 5.71 7.99 -7.53
N SER A 6 4.52 8.56 -7.42
CA SER A 6 4.27 9.94 -7.78
C SER A 6 3.36 10.59 -6.75
N THR A 7 3.33 11.92 -6.75
CA THR A 7 2.52 12.68 -5.80
C THR A 7 1.75 13.74 -6.56
N LEU A 8 0.50 13.93 -6.19
CA LEU A 8 -0.29 15.07 -6.65
C LEU A 8 -0.97 15.72 -5.45
N THR A 9 -1.46 16.93 -5.65
CA THR A 9 -2.12 17.68 -4.58
C THR A 9 -3.60 17.86 -4.92
N LEU A 10 -4.47 17.43 -3.99
CA LEU A 10 -5.92 17.63 -4.08
C LEU A 10 -6.37 18.38 -2.84
N ASP A 11 -7.06 19.51 -3.01
CA ASP A 11 -7.56 20.33 -1.90
C ASP A 11 -6.48 20.63 -0.86
N SER A 12 -5.27 20.99 -1.34
CA SER A 12 -4.09 21.28 -0.51
C SER A 12 -3.56 20.08 0.28
N HIS A 13 -4.00 18.87 -0.06
CA HIS A 13 -3.51 17.64 0.57
C HIS A 13 -2.70 16.82 -0.42
N PRO A 14 -1.54 16.30 -0.03
CA PRO A 14 -0.77 15.41 -0.90
C PRO A 14 -1.47 14.05 -1.02
N VAL A 15 -1.48 13.53 -2.24
CA VAL A 15 -1.99 12.19 -2.52
C VAL A 15 -0.85 11.39 -3.14
N HIS A 16 -0.54 10.25 -2.55
CA HIS A 16 0.54 9.40 -3.03
C HIS A 16 -0.01 8.30 -3.93
N LEU A 17 0.60 8.16 -5.10
CA LEU A 17 0.22 7.16 -6.08
C LEU A 17 1.38 6.21 -6.31
N ILE A 18 1.06 4.94 -6.37
CA ILE A 18 1.98 3.90 -6.80
C ILE A 18 1.42 3.28 -8.06
N THR A 19 2.12 3.44 -9.16
CA THR A 19 1.84 2.69 -10.38
C THR A 19 2.69 1.42 -10.33
N PHE A 20 2.08 0.28 -10.56
CA PHE A 20 2.76 -1.00 -10.45
C PHE A 20 2.39 -1.92 -11.61
N ASP A 21 3.31 -2.84 -11.92
CA ASP A 21 3.08 -3.84 -12.95
C ASP A 21 2.91 -5.21 -12.29
N PRO A 22 1.67 -5.74 -12.22
CA PRO A 22 1.41 -7.04 -11.59
C PRO A 22 2.17 -8.19 -12.24
N ALA A 23 2.52 -8.06 -13.52
CA ALA A 23 3.28 -9.10 -14.23
C ALA A 23 4.70 -9.27 -13.68
N THR A 24 5.24 -8.24 -13.03
CA THR A 24 6.58 -8.28 -12.42
C THR A 24 6.55 -8.71 -10.97
N PHE A 25 5.38 -8.98 -10.41
CA PHE A 25 5.25 -9.45 -9.03
C PHE A 25 5.85 -10.84 -8.87
N ALA A 26 6.62 -11.03 -7.79
CA ALA A 26 7.15 -12.33 -7.39
C ALA A 26 6.74 -12.58 -5.93
N GLU A 27 6.56 -13.85 -5.56
CA GLU A 27 6.15 -14.20 -4.20
C GLU A 27 7.10 -13.64 -3.13
N ARG A 28 8.40 -13.54 -3.42
CA ARG A 28 9.38 -12.96 -2.49
C ARG A 28 9.12 -11.50 -2.18
N ASP A 29 8.39 -10.79 -3.05
CA ASP A 29 8.07 -9.37 -2.84
C ASP A 29 7.19 -9.18 -1.60
N LEU A 30 6.40 -10.20 -1.24
CA LEU A 30 5.58 -10.16 -0.03
C LEU A 30 6.39 -10.06 1.25
N LEU A 31 7.66 -10.50 1.22
CA LEU A 31 8.51 -10.47 2.41
C LEU A 31 8.80 -9.04 2.89
N TRP A 32 8.57 -8.05 2.04
CA TRP A 32 8.63 -6.65 2.43
C TRP A 32 7.57 -6.29 3.47
N LEU A 33 6.44 -7.03 3.49
CA LEU A 33 5.34 -6.80 4.43
C LEU A 33 5.61 -7.51 5.76
N PRO A 34 5.55 -6.82 6.90
CA PRO A 34 5.65 -7.49 8.20
C PRO A 34 4.57 -8.55 8.41
N HIS A 35 3.42 -8.37 7.77
CA HIS A 35 2.26 -9.26 7.91
C HIS A 35 2.04 -10.14 6.68
N TYR A 36 3.10 -10.46 5.95
CA TYR A 36 2.98 -11.20 4.68
C TYR A 36 2.19 -12.50 4.81
N ALA A 37 2.28 -13.18 5.94
CA ALA A 37 1.58 -14.46 6.16
C ALA A 37 0.06 -14.31 6.09
N GLU A 38 -0.48 -13.13 6.42
CA GLU A 38 -1.92 -12.89 6.43
C GLU A 38 -2.50 -12.77 5.01
N VAL A 39 -1.66 -12.52 4.01
CA VAL A 39 -2.10 -12.41 2.61
C VAL A 39 -1.52 -13.49 1.72
N ALA A 40 -0.65 -14.35 2.25
CA ALA A 40 0.05 -15.37 1.47
C ALA A 40 -0.89 -16.40 0.82
N HIS A 41 -2.08 -16.58 1.36
CA HIS A 41 -3.08 -17.52 0.84
C HIS A 41 -3.96 -16.93 -0.26
N THR A 42 -3.84 -15.64 -0.56
CA THR A 42 -4.65 -15.00 -1.59
C THR A 42 -4.02 -15.16 -2.97
N GLY A 43 -4.77 -14.81 -4.01
CA GLY A 43 -4.28 -14.92 -5.38
C GLY A 43 -3.26 -13.82 -5.73
N ARG A 44 -2.59 -14.00 -6.87
CA ARG A 44 -1.53 -13.10 -7.33
C ARG A 44 -2.00 -11.65 -7.49
N LYS A 45 -3.17 -11.46 -8.08
CA LYS A 45 -3.74 -10.11 -8.27
C LYS A 45 -3.92 -9.42 -6.92
N ARG A 46 -4.53 -10.11 -5.97
CA ARG A 46 -4.78 -9.57 -4.63
C ARG A 46 -3.49 -9.25 -3.90
N LYS A 47 -2.50 -10.13 -3.99
CA LYS A 47 -1.19 -9.93 -3.35
C LYS A 47 -0.50 -8.68 -3.89
N SER A 48 -0.48 -8.51 -5.21
CA SER A 48 0.18 -7.36 -5.83
C SER A 48 -0.53 -6.06 -5.50
N GLU A 49 -1.87 -6.06 -5.50
CA GLU A 49 -2.66 -4.88 -5.12
C GLU A 49 -2.44 -4.51 -3.65
N HIS A 50 -2.42 -5.51 -2.78
CA HIS A 50 -2.19 -5.28 -1.35
C HIS A 50 -0.80 -4.68 -1.11
N LEU A 51 0.22 -5.25 -1.75
CA LEU A 51 1.59 -4.75 -1.64
C LEU A 51 1.69 -3.31 -2.14
N ALA A 52 1.16 -3.02 -3.32
CA ALA A 52 1.19 -1.67 -3.88
C ALA A 52 0.47 -0.66 -2.97
N GLY A 53 -0.67 -1.03 -2.42
CA GLY A 53 -1.42 -0.18 -1.50
C GLY A 53 -0.63 0.15 -0.24
N ARG A 54 0.09 -0.82 0.31
CA ARG A 54 0.93 -0.60 1.50
C ARG A 54 2.16 0.24 1.19
N ILE A 55 2.73 0.11 0.00
CA ILE A 55 3.83 0.99 -0.43
C ILE A 55 3.35 2.44 -0.49
N ALA A 56 2.17 2.68 -1.08
CA ALA A 56 1.58 4.01 -1.13
C ALA A 56 1.35 4.56 0.28
N ALA A 57 0.83 3.74 1.18
CA ALA A 57 0.57 4.13 2.57
C ALA A 57 1.85 4.50 3.31
N VAL A 58 2.95 3.78 3.08
CA VAL A 58 4.24 4.09 3.71
C VAL A 58 4.72 5.47 3.28
N HIS A 59 4.63 5.80 1.99
CA HIS A 59 5.01 7.13 1.52
C HIS A 59 4.18 8.23 2.17
N ALA A 60 2.86 8.01 2.28
CA ALA A 60 1.99 8.99 2.92
C ALA A 60 2.32 9.17 4.40
N LEU A 61 2.54 8.07 5.12
CA LEU A 61 2.82 8.11 6.55
C LEU A 61 4.15 8.75 6.89
N ARG A 62 5.13 8.69 5.99
CA ARG A 62 6.42 9.34 6.19
C ARG A 62 6.30 10.85 6.34
N GLU A 63 5.30 11.47 5.73
CA GLU A 63 5.04 12.89 5.88
C GLU A 63 4.64 13.27 7.30
N TYR A 64 4.16 12.30 8.09
CA TYR A 64 3.78 12.48 9.48
C TYR A 64 4.80 11.87 10.45
N GLY A 65 5.98 11.50 9.94
CA GLY A 65 7.04 10.95 10.77
C GLY A 65 6.94 9.46 11.10
N HIS A 66 5.98 8.75 10.52
CA HIS A 66 5.82 7.32 10.73
C HIS A 66 6.59 6.53 9.67
N GLN A 67 7.26 5.46 10.08
CA GLN A 67 8.08 4.65 9.18
C GLN A 67 7.63 3.19 9.10
N ALA A 68 6.63 2.80 9.87
CA ALA A 68 6.15 1.43 9.88
C ALA A 68 5.15 1.19 8.74
N VAL A 69 5.12 -0.04 8.26
CA VAL A 69 4.10 -0.48 7.30
C VAL A 69 2.80 -0.75 8.06
N PRO A 70 1.66 -0.15 7.65
CA PRO A 70 0.40 -0.44 8.33
C PRO A 70 0.02 -1.91 8.20
N GLY A 71 -0.41 -2.52 9.30
CA GLY A 71 -0.95 -3.87 9.30
C GLY A 71 -2.37 -3.93 8.78
N ILE A 72 -3.06 -5.01 9.15
CA ILE A 72 -4.44 -5.27 8.73
C ILE A 72 -5.31 -5.38 9.98
N THR A 73 -6.46 -4.70 9.99
CA THR A 73 -7.47 -4.87 11.03
C THR A 73 -8.27 -6.16 10.76
N PRO A 74 -9.02 -6.68 11.74
CA PRO A 74 -9.88 -7.84 11.50
C PRO A 74 -10.87 -7.68 10.34
N GLY A 75 -11.26 -6.44 10.03
CA GLY A 75 -12.12 -6.14 8.89
C GLY A 75 -11.41 -6.04 7.55
N GLY A 76 -10.10 -6.25 7.51
CA GLY A 76 -9.32 -6.18 6.27
C GLY A 76 -8.80 -4.79 5.93
N GLU A 77 -9.08 -3.80 6.76
CA GLU A 77 -8.67 -2.42 6.54
C GLU A 77 -7.23 -2.18 7.00
N PRO A 78 -6.54 -1.13 6.48
CA PRO A 78 -5.25 -0.75 7.00
C PRO A 78 -5.34 -0.34 8.47
N ARG A 79 -4.38 -0.76 9.27
CA ARG A 79 -4.28 -0.37 10.68
C ARG A 79 -3.44 0.91 10.76
N TRP A 80 -4.12 2.06 10.73
CA TRP A 80 -3.44 3.35 10.79
C TRP A 80 -2.91 3.67 12.18
N PRO A 81 -1.81 4.45 12.27
CA PRO A 81 -1.36 4.96 13.57
C PRO A 81 -2.44 5.78 14.25
N SER A 82 -2.40 5.81 15.58
CA SER A 82 -3.36 6.56 16.38
C SER A 82 -3.41 8.03 15.96
N GLY A 83 -4.60 8.56 15.79
CA GLY A 83 -4.81 9.95 15.39
C GLY A 83 -4.75 10.20 13.88
N LEU A 84 -4.43 9.18 13.09
CA LEU A 84 -4.40 9.29 11.63
C LEU A 84 -5.50 8.44 11.02
N HIS A 85 -6.10 8.98 9.97
CA HIS A 85 -7.12 8.31 9.19
C HIS A 85 -6.73 8.31 7.73
N GLY A 86 -7.12 7.29 7.01
CA GLY A 86 -6.85 7.23 5.60
C GLY A 86 -7.58 6.11 4.92
N SER A 87 -7.42 6.05 3.62
CA SER A 87 -7.96 4.97 2.81
C SER A 87 -6.97 4.63 1.72
N ILE A 88 -7.04 3.39 1.26
CA ILE A 88 -6.27 2.92 0.12
C ILE A 88 -7.27 2.45 -0.91
N SER A 89 -7.11 2.94 -2.12
CA SER A 89 -7.90 2.44 -3.24
C SER A 89 -6.97 2.15 -4.40
N HIS A 90 -7.39 1.25 -5.27
CA HIS A 90 -6.64 0.91 -6.47
C HIS A 90 -7.60 0.68 -7.62
N ALA A 91 -7.12 1.03 -8.80
CA ALA A 91 -7.86 0.82 -10.03
C ALA A 91 -6.84 0.39 -11.09
N GLY A 92 -7.07 -0.81 -11.65
CA GLY A 92 -6.13 -1.34 -12.62
C GLY A 92 -4.75 -1.57 -12.00
N GLN A 93 -3.75 -0.84 -12.50
CA GLN A 93 -2.36 -0.98 -12.08
C GLN A 93 -1.89 0.19 -11.20
N THR A 94 -2.81 0.90 -10.56
CA THR A 94 -2.49 2.06 -9.73
C THR A 94 -3.07 1.90 -8.34
N ALA A 95 -2.24 2.11 -7.32
CA ALA A 95 -2.66 2.20 -5.94
C ALA A 95 -2.53 3.65 -5.48
N VAL A 96 -3.54 4.15 -4.77
CA VAL A 96 -3.64 5.54 -4.37
C VAL A 96 -3.80 5.64 -2.86
N ARG A 97 -3.08 6.58 -2.29
CA ARG A 97 -3.25 6.93 -0.90
C ARG A 97 -3.34 8.44 -0.73
#